data_2aef5c50129d040ce28fe936e5d231f0
#
_entry.id   2aef5c50129d040ce28fe936e5d231f0
#
_cell.length_a   1.000
_cell.length_b   1.000
_cell.length_c   1.000
_cell.angle_alpha   90.00
_cell.angle_beta   90.00
_cell.angle_gamma   90.00
#
_symmetry.space_group_name_H-M   'P 1'
#
loop_
_entity.id
_entity.type
_entity.pdbx_description
1 polymer ?
#
loop_
_entity_poly.entity_id
_entity_poly.type
_entity_poly.pdbx_seq_one_letter_code
_entity_poly.pdbx_strand_id
1 'polypeptide(L)'
;MRRVVAVALAVVGLFVFAAPVLAQQYPSRNVSIIVPYPAGGPTDQVARVLAQALSDKLKQNFIVEDVSGGGTTIATNRVAKATPDGYTLLIHNLQISANVALYKNLPFDTEKDLTPVMFINHNPLLLVGSKTLEANTLTELLALMKKQTLKAATPGVGATGHLATSLLAQEAKVAIDLIPYRGAAPALQDILGSHVDLFFATPQSVLKQVAAGTMKAYGITSSEKSPDFPTAESFVKIFGPKLEILYWHALFVPTGTPEAVIDKLNATLQEIVSDPALIKSWAETGVTPYAKDKRTPAAGRAMLKSEIARWGQVVRDNKIEGPM
;
A
#
# COMPACT_ATOMS: atom_id res chain seq x y z
N MET A 1 -53.76 -12.11 -53.71
CA MET A 1 -52.82 -11.01 -53.69
C MET A 1 -52.76 -10.26 -52.34
N ARG A 2 -53.88 -10.10 -51.57
CA ARG A 2 -53.86 -9.38 -50.26
C ARG A 2 -53.06 -10.08 -49.09
N ARG A 3 -52.92 -11.41 -49.12
CA ARG A 3 -52.21 -12.17 -48.04
C ARG A 3 -50.72 -12.22 -48.21
N VAL A 4 -50.20 -12.04 -49.41
CA VAL A 4 -48.72 -12.05 -49.68
C VAL A 4 -48.11 -10.71 -49.31
N VAL A 5 -48.84 -9.61 -49.42
CA VAL A 5 -48.37 -8.27 -49.05
C VAL A 5 -48.26 -8.09 -47.52
N ALA A 6 -49.13 -8.77 -46.74
CA ALA A 6 -49.07 -8.70 -45.27
C ALA A 6 -47.88 -9.45 -44.65
N VAL A 7 -47.36 -10.51 -45.29
CA VAL A 7 -46.21 -11.27 -44.84
C VAL A 7 -44.91 -10.52 -45.15
N ALA A 8 -44.85 -9.82 -46.28
CA ALA A 8 -43.65 -9.02 -46.66
C ALA A 8 -43.44 -7.81 -45.73
N LEU A 9 -44.53 -7.19 -45.22
CA LEU A 9 -44.46 -6.07 -44.28
C LEU A 9 -44.07 -6.51 -42.86
N ALA A 10 -44.34 -7.76 -42.44
CA ALA A 10 -43.98 -8.31 -41.13
C ALA A 10 -42.46 -8.67 -41.07
N VAL A 11 -41.85 -9.03 -42.19
CA VAL A 11 -40.40 -9.36 -42.25
C VAL A 11 -39.50 -8.11 -42.26
N VAL A 12 -39.98 -7.00 -42.80
CA VAL A 12 -39.24 -5.71 -42.81
C VAL A 12 -39.25 -5.03 -41.43
N GLY A 13 -40.25 -5.34 -40.56
CA GLY A 13 -40.36 -4.78 -39.21
C GLY A 13 -39.41 -5.38 -38.17
N LEU A 14 -38.70 -6.50 -38.44
CA LEU A 14 -37.80 -7.16 -37.51
C LEU A 14 -36.31 -6.76 -37.62
N PHE A 15 -35.98 -5.87 -38.58
CA PHE A 15 -34.66 -5.25 -38.67
C PHE A 15 -34.56 -3.95 -37.83
N VAL A 16 -35.31 -3.92 -36.71
CA VAL A 16 -35.25 -2.78 -35.80
C VAL A 16 -34.03 -2.89 -34.90
N PHE A 17 -33.03 -2.09 -35.22
CA PHE A 17 -32.10 -1.44 -34.29
C PHE A 17 -31.43 -2.35 -33.24
N ALA A 18 -30.48 -3.18 -33.66
CA ALA A 18 -29.27 -3.34 -32.90
C ALA A 18 -28.51 -2.00 -33.01
N ALA A 19 -28.96 -0.96 -32.30
CA ALA A 19 -28.11 0.20 -32.04
C ALA A 19 -26.83 -0.37 -31.43
N PRO A 20 -25.65 -0.05 -31.98
CA PRO A 20 -24.40 -0.40 -31.30
C PRO A 20 -24.55 0.21 -29.90
N VAL A 21 -24.59 -0.63 -28.86
CA VAL A 21 -24.35 -0.18 -27.49
C VAL A 21 -22.94 0.39 -27.58
N LEU A 22 -22.84 1.70 -27.81
CA LEU A 22 -21.57 2.41 -27.66
C LEU A 22 -21.14 2.09 -26.25
N ALA A 23 -20.20 1.15 -26.12
CA ALA A 23 -19.62 0.81 -24.84
C ALA A 23 -19.18 2.14 -24.22
N GLN A 24 -19.87 2.56 -23.17
CA GLN A 24 -19.66 3.86 -22.55
C GLN A 24 -18.17 3.97 -22.21
N GLN A 25 -17.51 4.95 -22.83
CA GLN A 25 -16.05 5.06 -22.74
C GLN A 25 -15.65 5.27 -21.30
N TYR A 26 -15.01 4.28 -20.69
CA TYR A 26 -14.51 4.36 -19.31
C TYR A 26 -13.21 5.20 -19.25
N PRO A 27 -13.07 6.11 -18.26
CA PRO A 27 -14.11 6.64 -17.40
C PRO A 27 -14.94 7.75 -18.07
N SER A 28 -16.24 7.84 -17.76
CA SER A 28 -17.15 8.90 -18.25
C SER A 28 -17.62 9.86 -17.16
N ARG A 29 -17.20 9.63 -15.91
CA ARG A 29 -17.49 10.43 -14.72
C ARG A 29 -16.32 10.34 -13.74
N ASN A 30 -16.40 11.12 -12.65
CA ASN A 30 -15.38 11.09 -11.60
C ASN A 30 -15.18 9.67 -11.03
N VAL A 31 -13.92 9.34 -10.71
CA VAL A 31 -13.50 8.08 -10.09
C VAL A 31 -12.96 8.37 -8.71
N SER A 32 -13.43 7.64 -7.69
CA SER A 32 -12.93 7.76 -6.32
C SER A 32 -11.79 6.77 -6.07
N ILE A 33 -10.66 7.26 -5.53
CA ILE A 33 -9.57 6.44 -5.01
C ILE A 33 -9.64 6.49 -3.48
N ILE A 34 -10.07 5.39 -2.88
CA ILE A 34 -10.19 5.26 -1.44
C ILE A 34 -8.83 4.92 -0.84
N VAL A 35 -8.39 5.72 0.13
CA VAL A 35 -7.16 5.54 0.91
C VAL A 35 -7.53 5.15 2.33
N PRO A 36 -7.11 3.99 2.86
CA PRO A 36 -7.54 3.49 4.17
C PRO A 36 -6.78 4.10 5.35
N TYR A 37 -6.16 5.26 5.16
CA TYR A 37 -5.31 5.95 6.14
C TYR A 37 -5.69 7.43 6.26
N PRO A 38 -5.28 8.11 7.35
CA PRO A 38 -5.36 9.57 7.43
C PRO A 38 -4.51 10.25 6.35
N ALA A 39 -4.96 11.43 5.93
CA ALA A 39 -4.24 12.29 4.98
C ALA A 39 -2.80 12.57 5.42
N GLY A 40 -1.90 12.80 4.46
CA GLY A 40 -0.49 13.13 4.68
C GLY A 40 0.42 11.95 4.93
N GLY A 41 -0.11 10.72 5.03
CA GLY A 41 0.68 9.49 5.13
C GLY A 41 1.26 9.04 3.77
N PRO A 42 2.21 8.06 3.77
CA PRO A 42 2.86 7.60 2.55
C PRO A 42 1.90 7.09 1.46
N THR A 43 0.83 6.39 1.86
CA THR A 43 -0.18 5.87 0.92
C THR A 43 -1.00 7.00 0.31
N ASP A 44 -1.38 8.02 1.09
CA ASP A 44 -2.08 9.21 0.59
C ASP A 44 -1.22 9.98 -0.42
N GLN A 45 0.07 10.17 -0.12
CA GLN A 45 1.00 10.83 -1.06
C GLN A 45 1.07 10.12 -2.41
N VAL A 46 1.21 8.79 -2.41
CA VAL A 46 1.20 7.99 -3.64
C VAL A 46 -0.15 8.10 -4.35
N ALA A 47 -1.27 8.01 -3.61
CA ALA A 47 -2.62 8.14 -4.16
C ALA A 47 -2.82 9.47 -4.89
N ARG A 48 -2.39 10.59 -4.31
CA ARG A 48 -2.53 11.93 -4.92
C ARG A 48 -1.70 12.08 -6.18
N VAL A 49 -0.48 11.57 -6.19
CA VAL A 49 0.38 11.56 -7.40
C VAL A 49 -0.29 10.76 -8.53
N LEU A 50 -0.82 9.57 -8.21
CA LEU A 50 -1.50 8.73 -9.20
C LEU A 50 -2.83 9.34 -9.65
N ALA A 51 -3.62 9.92 -8.73
CA ALA A 51 -4.89 10.56 -9.04
C ALA A 51 -4.72 11.70 -10.04
N GLN A 52 -3.72 12.56 -9.83
CA GLN A 52 -3.40 13.65 -10.75
C GLN A 52 -3.00 13.10 -12.13
N ALA A 53 -2.06 12.14 -12.18
CA ALA A 53 -1.59 11.58 -13.45
C ALA A 53 -2.69 10.80 -14.20
N LEU A 54 -3.55 10.06 -13.49
CA LEU A 54 -4.72 9.38 -14.08
C LEU A 54 -5.72 10.42 -14.65
N SER A 55 -5.98 11.50 -13.89
CA SER A 55 -6.88 12.56 -14.34
C SER A 55 -6.36 13.22 -15.63
N ASP A 56 -5.07 13.49 -15.70
CA ASP A 56 -4.43 14.10 -16.86
C ASP A 56 -4.50 13.21 -18.11
N LYS A 57 -4.31 11.89 -17.91
CA LYS A 57 -4.32 10.92 -19.02
C LYS A 57 -5.72 10.52 -19.47
N LEU A 58 -6.63 10.31 -18.52
CA LEU A 58 -7.98 9.78 -18.81
C LEU A 58 -9.04 10.87 -18.96
N LYS A 59 -8.69 12.16 -18.75
CA LYS A 59 -9.57 13.33 -18.92
C LYS A 59 -10.86 13.28 -18.08
N GLN A 60 -10.79 12.60 -16.93
CA GLN A 60 -11.83 12.54 -15.89
C GLN A 60 -11.16 12.73 -14.53
N ASN A 61 -11.86 13.30 -13.56
CA ASN A 61 -11.29 13.52 -12.26
C ASN A 61 -11.15 12.21 -11.47
N PHE A 62 -9.95 11.93 -10.99
CA PHE A 62 -9.69 10.92 -9.98
C PHE A 62 -9.54 11.61 -8.63
N ILE A 63 -10.45 11.32 -7.70
CA ILE A 63 -10.58 12.02 -6.40
C ILE A 63 -10.11 11.09 -5.29
N VAL A 64 -9.17 11.58 -4.48
CA VAL A 64 -8.68 10.84 -3.31
C VAL A 64 -9.61 11.08 -2.12
N GLU A 65 -10.09 10.00 -1.50
CA GLU A 65 -10.90 10.00 -0.28
C GLU A 65 -10.17 9.24 0.83
N ASP A 66 -9.74 9.95 1.88
CA ASP A 66 -9.09 9.36 3.04
C ASP A 66 -10.14 8.82 4.02
N VAL A 67 -10.26 7.50 4.13
CA VAL A 67 -11.24 6.79 4.96
C VAL A 67 -10.52 5.92 5.98
N SER A 68 -10.07 6.51 7.07
CA SER A 68 -9.35 5.79 8.12
C SER A 68 -10.28 5.06 9.08
N GLY A 69 -9.78 4.04 9.75
CA GLY A 69 -10.47 3.33 10.83
C GLY A 69 -10.45 1.81 10.71
N GLY A 70 -10.69 1.13 11.84
CA GLY A 70 -10.71 -0.33 11.93
C GLY A 70 -9.43 -1.03 11.45
N GLY A 71 -8.26 -0.40 11.61
CA GLY A 71 -7.01 -0.93 11.04
C GLY A 71 -7.09 -1.14 9.52
N THR A 72 -7.69 -0.20 8.81
CA THR A 72 -7.96 -0.18 7.36
C THR A 72 -9.18 -0.97 6.87
N THR A 73 -9.82 -1.76 7.75
CA THR A 73 -10.93 -2.64 7.34
C THR A 73 -12.18 -1.89 6.89
N ILE A 74 -12.44 -0.68 7.43
CA ILE A 74 -13.61 0.14 7.05
C ILE A 74 -13.53 0.54 5.58
N ALA A 75 -12.44 1.14 5.16
CA ALA A 75 -12.22 1.56 3.78
C ALA A 75 -12.18 0.37 2.82
N THR A 76 -11.46 -0.69 3.20
CA THR A 76 -11.33 -1.90 2.39
C THR A 76 -12.69 -2.57 2.17
N ASN A 77 -13.51 -2.69 3.23
CA ASN A 77 -14.88 -3.23 3.11
C ASN A 77 -15.78 -2.35 2.24
N ARG A 78 -15.66 -1.01 2.35
CA ARG A 78 -16.40 -0.08 1.48
C ARG A 78 -16.14 -0.36 0.00
N VAL A 79 -14.87 -0.59 -0.38
CA VAL A 79 -14.53 -0.90 -1.77
C VAL A 79 -14.92 -2.32 -2.14
N ALA A 80 -14.66 -3.31 -1.29
CA ALA A 80 -15.05 -4.70 -1.53
C ALA A 80 -16.56 -4.89 -1.79
N LYS A 81 -17.40 -4.01 -1.23
CA LYS A 81 -18.86 -4.00 -1.41
C LYS A 81 -19.35 -2.97 -2.42
N ALA A 82 -18.48 -2.20 -3.05
CA ALA A 82 -18.87 -1.22 -4.05
C ALA A 82 -19.30 -1.89 -5.36
N THR A 83 -20.06 -1.15 -6.18
CA THR A 83 -20.42 -1.60 -7.52
C THR A 83 -19.15 -1.88 -8.33
N PRO A 84 -19.04 -3.06 -8.98
CA PRO A 84 -17.85 -3.44 -9.73
C PRO A 84 -17.85 -2.82 -11.14
N ASP A 85 -17.86 -1.49 -11.20
CA ASP A 85 -17.90 -0.70 -12.42
C ASP A 85 -16.63 0.12 -12.69
N GLY A 86 -15.63 0.02 -11.78
CA GLY A 86 -14.36 0.71 -11.89
C GLY A 86 -14.36 2.16 -11.37
N TYR A 87 -15.46 2.67 -10.82
CA TYR A 87 -15.53 4.05 -10.32
C TYR A 87 -15.20 4.20 -8.82
N THR A 88 -15.01 3.09 -8.12
CA THR A 88 -14.51 3.06 -6.73
C THR A 88 -13.29 2.16 -6.67
N LEU A 89 -12.14 2.76 -6.46
CA LEU A 89 -10.83 2.09 -6.41
C LEU A 89 -10.31 2.10 -4.98
N LEU A 90 -9.48 1.13 -4.62
CA LEU A 90 -8.74 1.11 -3.37
C LEU A 90 -7.26 1.17 -3.66
N ILE A 91 -6.54 2.13 -3.09
CA ILE A 91 -5.09 2.02 -2.98
C ILE A 91 -4.74 1.51 -1.58
N HIS A 92 -3.96 0.46 -1.51
CA HIS A 92 -3.59 -0.13 -0.24
C HIS A 92 -2.10 -0.52 -0.23
N ASN A 93 -1.61 -0.86 0.93
CA ASN A 93 -0.24 -1.32 1.15
C ASN A 93 -0.22 -2.72 1.77
N LEU A 94 0.95 -3.19 2.14
CA LEU A 94 1.22 -4.50 2.72
C LEU A 94 0.24 -4.91 3.84
N GLN A 95 -0.29 -3.96 4.62
CA GLN A 95 -1.20 -4.24 5.74
C GLN A 95 -2.45 -5.03 5.30
N ILE A 96 -2.94 -4.86 4.06
CA ILE A 96 -4.10 -5.63 3.57
C ILE A 96 -3.86 -7.15 3.64
N SER A 97 -2.61 -7.58 3.39
CA SER A 97 -2.22 -8.99 3.43
C SER A 97 -2.12 -9.52 4.87
N ALA A 98 -1.61 -8.70 5.79
CA ALA A 98 -1.49 -9.05 7.20
C ALA A 98 -2.86 -9.12 7.89
N ASN A 99 -3.80 -8.26 7.50
CA ASN A 99 -5.14 -8.20 8.07
C ASN A 99 -5.89 -9.53 7.95
N VAL A 100 -5.63 -10.33 6.93
CA VAL A 100 -6.24 -11.66 6.76
C VAL A 100 -5.97 -12.59 7.94
N ALA A 101 -4.80 -12.47 8.57
CA ALA A 101 -4.44 -13.27 9.74
C ALA A 101 -4.72 -12.56 11.08
N LEU A 102 -4.75 -11.22 11.07
CA LEU A 102 -4.96 -10.42 12.28
C LEU A 102 -6.42 -10.37 12.73
N TYR A 103 -7.35 -10.36 11.78
CA TYR A 103 -8.77 -10.23 12.08
C TYR A 103 -9.47 -11.58 11.98
N LYS A 104 -10.06 -12.05 13.05
CA LYS A 104 -10.84 -13.31 13.06
C LYS A 104 -12.09 -13.24 12.19
N ASN A 105 -12.70 -12.05 12.09
CA ASN A 105 -13.96 -11.81 11.39
C ASN A 105 -13.82 -10.58 10.49
N LEU A 106 -13.12 -10.72 9.34
CA LEU A 106 -13.14 -9.68 8.31
C LEU A 106 -14.51 -9.65 7.63
N PRO A 107 -15.11 -8.47 7.40
CA PRO A 107 -16.39 -8.37 6.69
C PRO A 107 -16.27 -8.55 5.17
N PHE A 108 -15.10 -8.91 4.68
CA PHE A 108 -14.76 -9.19 3.28
C PHE A 108 -13.67 -10.26 3.20
N ASP A 109 -13.57 -10.90 2.04
CA ASP A 109 -12.46 -11.81 1.70
C ASP A 109 -11.50 -11.08 0.76
N THR A 110 -10.28 -10.82 1.22
CA THR A 110 -9.30 -10.02 0.46
C THR A 110 -8.99 -10.60 -0.92
N GLU A 111 -8.93 -11.93 -1.07
CA GLU A 111 -8.61 -12.57 -2.34
C GLU A 111 -9.83 -12.71 -3.26
N LYS A 112 -11.04 -12.86 -2.69
CA LYS A 112 -12.26 -13.08 -3.48
C LYS A 112 -12.98 -11.79 -3.83
N ASP A 113 -13.01 -10.81 -2.92
CA ASP A 113 -13.81 -9.60 -3.08
C ASP A 113 -13.05 -8.45 -3.74
N LEU A 114 -11.71 -8.56 -3.84
CA LEU A 114 -10.84 -7.54 -4.42
C LEU A 114 -9.95 -8.11 -5.52
N THR A 115 -9.88 -7.40 -6.64
CA THR A 115 -8.99 -7.72 -7.76
C THR A 115 -7.89 -6.67 -7.85
N PRO A 116 -6.60 -7.06 -7.73
CA PRO A 116 -5.49 -6.12 -7.94
C PRO A 116 -5.41 -5.72 -9.40
N VAL A 117 -5.41 -4.41 -9.64
CA VAL A 117 -5.15 -3.81 -10.95
C VAL A 117 -3.65 -3.80 -11.22
N MET A 118 -2.86 -3.35 -10.24
CA MET A 118 -1.41 -3.29 -10.35
C MET A 118 -0.75 -3.14 -8.97
N PHE A 119 0.35 -3.87 -8.74
CA PHE A 119 1.35 -3.50 -7.73
C PHE A 119 2.22 -2.39 -8.31
N ILE A 120 2.23 -1.23 -7.66
CA ILE A 120 2.69 0.04 -8.21
C ILE A 120 4.17 0.25 -7.95
N ASN A 121 4.51 0.32 -6.67
CA ASN A 121 5.84 0.61 -6.18
C ASN A 121 6.12 -0.08 -4.85
N HIS A 122 7.37 -0.06 -4.47
CA HIS A 122 7.83 -0.51 -3.16
C HIS A 122 9.01 0.32 -2.68
N ASN A 123 9.24 0.29 -1.39
CA ASN A 123 10.43 0.84 -0.75
C ASN A 123 10.74 0.05 0.52
N PRO A 124 12.00 0.00 0.97
CA PRO A 124 12.33 -0.55 2.27
C PRO A 124 11.79 0.35 3.39
N LEU A 125 11.78 -0.17 4.62
CA LEU A 125 11.58 0.64 5.82
C LEU A 125 12.93 1.00 6.45
N LEU A 126 12.97 2.16 7.07
CA LEU A 126 14.10 2.66 7.83
C LEU A 126 13.73 2.69 9.31
N LEU A 127 14.55 2.07 10.17
CA LEU A 127 14.43 2.25 11.61
C LEU A 127 15.09 3.57 11.98
N VAL A 128 14.28 4.48 12.49
CA VAL A 128 14.76 5.76 13.03
C VAL A 128 14.55 5.81 14.54
N GLY A 129 15.37 6.61 15.21
CA GLY A 129 15.20 6.91 16.62
C GLY A 129 15.16 8.40 16.88
N SER A 130 14.61 8.75 18.05
CA SER A 130 14.60 10.14 18.50
C SER A 130 16.03 10.67 18.65
N LYS A 131 16.20 11.98 18.50
CA LYS A 131 17.52 12.61 18.64
C LYS A 131 18.13 12.46 20.04
N THR A 132 17.28 12.29 21.06
CA THR A 132 17.68 12.17 22.47
C THR A 132 18.08 10.76 22.87
N LEU A 133 17.85 9.75 22.03
CA LEU A 133 18.20 8.36 22.35
C LEU A 133 19.73 8.18 22.48
N GLU A 134 20.18 7.54 23.56
CA GLU A 134 21.61 7.38 23.90
C GLU A 134 22.32 6.31 23.04
N ALA A 135 21.99 6.20 21.78
CA ALA A 135 22.66 5.33 20.81
C ALA A 135 22.87 6.10 19.50
N ASN A 136 24.02 5.96 18.87
CA ASN A 136 24.35 6.61 17.61
C ASN A 136 24.54 5.62 16.45
N THR A 137 24.71 4.34 16.77
CA THR A 137 24.90 3.24 15.82
C THR A 137 23.87 2.14 16.09
N LEU A 138 23.63 1.26 15.10
CA LEU A 138 22.76 0.10 15.32
C LEU A 138 23.32 -0.83 16.40
N THR A 139 24.62 -1.02 16.47
CA THR A 139 25.28 -1.83 17.51
C THR A 139 25.00 -1.27 18.90
N GLU A 140 25.14 0.05 19.10
CA GLU A 140 24.81 0.72 20.37
C GLU A 140 23.32 0.61 20.69
N LEU A 141 22.45 0.78 19.68
CA LEU A 141 21.01 0.63 19.84
C LEU A 141 20.64 -0.79 20.31
N LEU A 142 21.17 -1.82 19.67
CA LEU A 142 20.92 -3.21 20.06
C LEU A 142 21.44 -3.50 21.49
N ALA A 143 22.58 -2.92 21.87
CA ALA A 143 23.10 -3.03 23.23
C ALA A 143 22.21 -2.32 24.25
N LEU A 144 21.66 -1.16 23.89
CA LEU A 144 20.70 -0.41 24.72
C LEU A 144 19.40 -1.19 24.92
N MET A 145 18.84 -1.74 23.83
CA MET A 145 17.60 -2.55 23.85
C MET A 145 17.73 -3.83 24.71
N LYS A 146 18.94 -4.34 24.90
CA LYS A 146 19.17 -5.47 25.84
C LYS A 146 19.16 -5.05 27.30
N LYS A 147 19.37 -3.77 27.60
CA LYS A 147 19.42 -3.22 28.97
C LYS A 147 18.10 -2.65 29.42
N GLN A 148 17.32 -2.12 28.49
CA GLN A 148 16.03 -1.48 28.79
C GLN A 148 15.03 -1.69 27.64
N THR A 149 13.75 -1.71 27.96
CA THR A 149 12.66 -1.74 26.98
C THR A 149 12.48 -0.34 26.38
N LEU A 150 12.56 -0.22 25.06
CA LEU A 150 12.33 1.02 24.35
C LEU A 150 10.90 1.08 23.81
N LYS A 151 10.36 2.31 23.69
CA LYS A 151 9.03 2.55 23.13
C LYS A 151 9.14 2.75 21.62
N ALA A 152 8.46 1.94 20.84
CA ALA A 152 8.40 2.09 19.40
C ALA A 152 7.01 2.54 18.95
N ALA A 153 6.94 3.68 18.27
CA ALA A 153 5.73 4.10 17.60
C ALA A 153 5.39 3.16 16.44
N THR A 154 4.12 2.86 16.25
CA THR A 154 3.64 2.12 15.07
C THR A 154 2.45 2.85 14.43
N PRO A 155 2.28 2.78 13.10
CA PRO A 155 1.14 3.42 12.43
C PRO A 155 -0.23 2.78 12.73
N GLY A 156 -0.25 1.81 13.62
CA GLY A 156 -1.41 1.04 14.03
C GLY A 156 -1.11 -0.46 14.09
N VAL A 157 -2.00 -1.20 14.73
CA VAL A 157 -1.87 -2.67 14.83
C VAL A 157 -1.94 -3.28 13.43
N GLY A 158 -1.01 -4.17 13.10
CA GLY A 158 -0.90 -4.81 11.78
C GLY A 158 -0.30 -3.94 10.68
N ALA A 159 -0.06 -2.64 10.91
CA ALA A 159 0.66 -1.81 9.97
C ALA A 159 2.08 -2.34 9.72
N THR A 160 2.65 -2.06 8.55
CA THR A 160 3.98 -2.58 8.17
C THR A 160 5.06 -2.25 9.21
N GLY A 161 5.03 -1.04 9.79
CA GLY A 161 5.96 -0.66 10.86
C GLY A 161 5.78 -1.47 12.15
N HIS A 162 4.52 -1.87 12.48
CA HIS A 162 4.26 -2.78 13.60
C HIS A 162 4.87 -4.16 13.35
N LEU A 163 4.64 -4.74 12.18
CA LEU A 163 5.18 -6.04 11.79
C LEU A 163 6.72 -6.02 11.76
N ALA A 164 7.32 -4.95 11.22
CA ALA A 164 8.77 -4.77 11.18
C ALA A 164 9.37 -4.69 12.59
N THR A 165 8.73 -3.94 13.50
CA THR A 165 9.16 -3.83 14.90
C THR A 165 9.07 -5.17 15.62
N SER A 166 7.99 -5.92 15.42
CA SER A 166 7.81 -7.25 16.03
C SER A 166 8.86 -8.25 15.54
N LEU A 167 9.15 -8.25 14.23
CA LEU A 167 10.21 -9.09 13.66
C LEU A 167 11.60 -8.70 14.19
N LEU A 168 11.90 -7.41 14.28
CA LEU A 168 13.17 -6.94 14.85
C LEU A 168 13.30 -7.38 16.31
N ALA A 169 12.26 -7.22 17.11
CA ALA A 169 12.24 -7.64 18.51
C ALA A 169 12.54 -9.14 18.68
N GLN A 170 11.93 -9.95 17.80
CA GLN A 170 12.13 -11.40 17.78
C GLN A 170 13.56 -11.77 17.38
N GLU A 171 14.06 -11.26 16.25
CA GLU A 171 15.38 -11.63 15.73
C GLU A 171 16.52 -11.07 16.60
N ALA A 172 16.36 -9.88 17.17
CA ALA A 172 17.31 -9.30 18.11
C ALA A 172 17.20 -9.85 19.54
N LYS A 173 16.11 -10.62 19.84
CA LYS A 173 15.79 -11.18 21.17
C LYS A 173 15.72 -10.08 22.25
N VAL A 174 14.97 -9.03 21.97
CA VAL A 174 14.76 -7.87 22.86
C VAL A 174 13.28 -7.60 23.05
N ALA A 175 12.94 -6.92 24.16
CA ALA A 175 11.60 -6.41 24.39
C ALA A 175 11.45 -5.00 23.81
N ILE A 176 10.35 -4.72 23.13
CA ILE A 176 9.97 -3.40 22.63
C ILE A 176 8.54 -3.12 23.03
N ASP A 177 8.28 -1.95 23.59
CA ASP A 177 6.94 -1.49 23.93
C ASP A 177 6.31 -0.81 22.70
N LEU A 178 5.25 -1.42 22.15
CA LEU A 178 4.63 -0.98 20.92
C LEU A 178 3.51 0.02 21.20
N ILE A 179 3.69 1.27 20.74
CA ILE A 179 2.72 2.35 20.92
C ILE A 179 1.97 2.57 19.60
N PRO A 180 0.70 2.14 19.48
CA PRO A 180 -0.06 2.26 18.25
C PRO A 180 -0.65 3.66 18.07
N TYR A 181 -0.45 4.22 16.88
CA TYR A 181 -1.01 5.51 16.43
C TYR A 181 -2.06 5.29 15.33
N ARG A 182 -2.86 6.32 15.06
CA ARG A 182 -3.81 6.31 13.94
C ARG A 182 -3.14 6.75 12.62
N GLY A 183 -2.06 6.05 12.22
CA GLY A 183 -1.31 6.32 11.00
C GLY A 183 0.12 6.81 11.26
N ALA A 184 0.90 6.99 10.18
CA ALA A 184 2.31 7.35 10.26
C ALA A 184 2.54 8.82 10.68
N ALA A 185 1.66 9.74 10.27
CA ALA A 185 1.84 11.17 10.53
C ALA A 185 1.88 11.51 12.04
N PRO A 186 0.91 11.09 12.89
CA PRO A 186 1.01 11.34 14.34
C PRO A 186 2.18 10.59 14.99
N ALA A 187 2.53 9.37 14.56
CA ALA A 187 3.71 8.66 15.04
C ALA A 187 5.00 9.44 14.78
N LEU A 188 5.11 10.05 13.58
CA LEU A 188 6.24 10.88 13.20
C LEU A 188 6.38 12.15 14.07
N GLN A 189 5.27 12.77 14.43
CA GLN A 189 5.29 13.94 15.33
C GLN A 189 5.79 13.56 16.73
N ASP A 190 5.35 12.43 17.26
CA ASP A 190 5.72 12.00 18.62
C ASP A 190 7.19 11.57 18.72
N ILE A 191 7.75 10.92 17.68
CA ILE A 191 9.19 10.64 17.71
C ILE A 191 10.04 11.90 17.56
N LEU A 192 9.60 12.89 16.77
CA LEU A 192 10.24 14.22 16.69
C LEU A 192 10.20 14.95 18.03
N GLY A 193 9.09 14.81 18.77
CA GLY A 193 8.94 15.32 20.15
C GLY A 193 9.69 14.51 21.20
N SER A 194 10.34 13.40 20.83
CA SER A 194 10.99 12.46 21.76
C SER A 194 10.05 11.86 22.83
N HIS A 195 8.74 11.72 22.51
CA HIS A 195 7.76 11.04 23.35
C HIS A 195 7.85 9.51 23.22
N VAL A 196 8.41 9.03 22.12
CA VAL A 196 8.74 7.64 21.81
C VAL A 196 10.18 7.55 21.30
N ASP A 197 10.78 6.37 21.39
CA ASP A 197 12.20 6.17 21.13
C ASP A 197 12.49 5.78 19.68
N LEU A 198 11.64 4.91 19.10
CA LEU A 198 11.87 4.27 17.81
C LEU A 198 10.64 4.37 16.90
N PHE A 199 10.89 4.32 15.57
CA PHE A 199 9.85 4.24 14.58
C PHE A 199 10.38 3.60 13.29
N PHE A 200 9.67 2.62 12.73
CA PHE A 200 9.90 2.18 11.37
C PHE A 200 9.14 3.07 10.39
N ALA A 201 9.87 3.88 9.67
CA ALA A 201 9.35 4.88 8.73
C ALA A 201 9.67 4.49 7.27
N THR A 202 8.92 5.05 6.33
CA THR A 202 9.35 5.06 4.93
C THR A 202 10.44 6.10 4.72
N PRO A 203 11.47 5.85 3.88
CA PRO A 203 12.58 6.78 3.67
C PRO A 203 12.12 8.20 3.36
N GLN A 204 11.16 8.36 2.43
CA GLN A 204 10.63 9.66 2.02
C GLN A 204 10.02 10.47 3.17
N SER A 205 9.47 9.82 4.20
CA SER A 205 8.82 10.53 5.31
C SER A 205 9.81 11.11 6.32
N VAL A 206 11.08 10.66 6.33
CA VAL A 206 12.09 11.03 7.35
C VAL A 206 13.40 11.56 6.77
N LEU A 207 13.55 11.60 5.44
CA LEU A 207 14.79 12.03 4.79
C LEU A 207 15.27 13.40 5.30
N LYS A 208 14.38 14.39 5.32
CA LYS A 208 14.71 15.76 5.78
C LYS A 208 15.09 15.80 7.25
N GLN A 209 14.40 15.03 8.09
CA GLN A 209 14.62 14.98 9.53
C GLN A 209 15.95 14.31 9.88
N VAL A 210 16.30 13.23 9.18
CA VAL A 210 17.60 12.56 9.36
C VAL A 210 18.73 13.45 8.85
N ALA A 211 18.58 14.06 7.66
CA ALA A 211 19.56 14.99 7.12
C ALA A 211 19.78 16.22 8.01
N ALA A 212 18.71 16.71 8.67
CA ALA A 212 18.81 17.81 9.63
C ALA A 212 19.31 17.40 11.04
N GLY A 213 19.57 16.10 11.28
CA GLY A 213 19.99 15.58 12.57
C GLY A 213 18.93 15.64 13.67
N THR A 214 17.66 15.81 13.30
CA THR A 214 16.53 15.80 14.25
C THR A 214 16.02 14.38 14.53
N MET A 215 16.47 13.40 13.76
CA MET A 215 16.31 11.96 13.97
C MET A 215 17.62 11.23 13.66
N LYS A 216 17.79 10.04 14.27
CA LYS A 216 18.91 9.14 13.98
C LYS A 216 18.42 7.99 13.11
N ALA A 217 19.21 7.58 12.11
CA ALA A 217 18.93 6.42 11.29
C ALA A 217 19.82 5.25 11.71
N TYR A 218 19.22 4.09 11.99
CA TYR A 218 19.94 2.93 12.52
C TYR A 218 20.03 1.78 11.52
N GLY A 219 18.94 1.43 10.87
CA GLY A 219 18.92 0.28 9.99
C GLY A 219 17.83 0.33 8.94
N ILE A 220 18.03 -0.42 7.85
CA ILE A 220 17.12 -0.48 6.69
C ILE A 220 16.75 -1.93 6.37
N THR A 221 15.51 -2.15 5.96
CA THR A 221 14.97 -3.50 5.68
C THR A 221 15.26 -4.00 4.27
N SER A 222 16.25 -3.44 3.58
CA SER A 222 16.76 -3.93 2.29
C SER A 222 18.12 -4.59 2.45
N SER A 223 18.47 -5.45 1.47
CA SER A 223 19.80 -6.05 1.37
C SER A 223 20.89 -5.01 1.07
N GLU A 224 20.53 -3.96 0.36
CA GLU A 224 21.45 -2.87 0.00
C GLU A 224 21.32 -1.67 0.94
N LYS A 225 22.44 -1.01 1.19
CA LYS A 225 22.45 0.28 1.92
C LYS A 225 21.87 1.37 1.03
N SER A 226 21.19 2.32 1.65
CA SER A 226 20.72 3.51 0.95
C SER A 226 21.81 4.59 0.96
N PRO A 227 22.13 5.23 -0.17
CA PRO A 227 23.06 6.35 -0.21
C PRO A 227 22.56 7.56 0.59
N ASP A 228 21.25 7.74 0.72
CA ASP A 228 20.64 8.82 1.48
C ASP A 228 20.71 8.62 3.00
N PHE A 229 20.95 7.38 3.45
CA PHE A 229 21.06 7.01 4.86
C PHE A 229 22.34 6.19 5.11
N PRO A 230 23.54 6.78 4.95
CA PRO A 230 24.81 6.05 4.98
C PRO A 230 25.10 5.38 6.33
N THR A 231 24.53 5.89 7.42
CA THR A 231 24.65 5.31 8.76
C THR A 231 23.74 4.12 9.01
N ALA A 232 22.67 3.96 8.20
CA ALA A 232 21.74 2.86 8.36
C ALA A 232 22.36 1.55 7.85
N GLU A 233 22.37 0.54 8.71
CA GLU A 233 22.88 -0.79 8.37
C GLU A 233 21.78 -1.67 7.81
N SER A 234 22.13 -2.64 6.94
CA SER A 234 21.15 -3.58 6.39
C SER A 234 20.74 -4.62 7.44
N PHE A 235 19.46 -4.63 7.82
CA PHE A 235 18.93 -5.67 8.68
C PHE A 235 19.00 -7.06 8.04
N VAL A 236 18.88 -7.14 6.71
CA VAL A 236 19.00 -8.40 5.98
C VAL A 236 20.39 -9.01 6.13
N LYS A 237 21.44 -8.18 6.10
CA LYS A 237 22.82 -8.65 6.28
C LYS A 237 23.12 -9.07 7.72
N ILE A 238 22.41 -8.53 8.70
CA ILE A 238 22.65 -8.80 10.13
C ILE A 238 21.77 -9.95 10.64
N PHE A 239 20.47 -9.94 10.29
CA PHE A 239 19.49 -10.86 10.85
C PHE A 239 18.95 -11.87 9.82
N GLY A 240 19.32 -11.74 8.55
CA GLY A 240 18.86 -12.62 7.48
C GLY A 240 17.60 -12.13 6.75
N PRO A 241 17.12 -12.92 5.77
CA PRO A 241 16.08 -12.51 4.81
C PRO A 241 14.69 -12.29 5.43
N LYS A 242 14.45 -12.75 6.64
CA LYS A 242 13.18 -12.47 7.33
C LYS A 242 12.92 -10.97 7.51
N LEU A 243 13.98 -10.18 7.72
CA LEU A 243 13.90 -8.72 7.83
C LEU A 243 14.01 -7.99 6.48
N GLU A 244 13.91 -8.68 5.36
CA GLU A 244 13.66 -8.05 4.07
C GLU A 244 12.18 -7.68 3.97
N ILE A 245 11.85 -6.42 4.28
CA ILE A 245 10.49 -5.93 4.30
C ILE A 245 10.36 -4.81 3.28
N LEU A 246 9.54 -5.04 2.27
CA LEU A 246 9.19 -4.05 1.27
C LEU A 246 7.81 -3.49 1.58
N TYR A 247 7.76 -2.19 1.87
CA TYR A 247 6.52 -1.45 1.98
C TYR A 247 6.03 -1.14 0.56
N TRP A 248 5.02 -1.86 0.11
CA TRP A 248 4.50 -1.72 -1.25
C TRP A 248 3.13 -1.06 -1.28
N HIS A 249 2.78 -0.50 -2.46
CA HIS A 249 1.43 -0.05 -2.76
C HIS A 249 0.88 -0.80 -3.97
N ALA A 250 -0.43 -1.07 -3.92
CA ALA A 250 -1.17 -1.64 -5.04
C ALA A 250 -2.55 -0.98 -5.16
N LEU A 251 -3.06 -0.90 -6.41
CA LEU A 251 -4.40 -0.47 -6.71
C LEU A 251 -5.31 -1.68 -6.91
N PHE A 252 -6.49 -1.62 -6.32
CA PHE A 252 -7.49 -2.68 -6.37
C PHE A 252 -8.83 -2.13 -6.87
N VAL A 253 -9.63 -3.03 -7.43
CA VAL A 253 -11.04 -2.82 -7.76
C VAL A 253 -11.90 -3.91 -7.09
N PRO A 254 -13.21 -3.71 -6.90
CA PRO A 254 -14.11 -4.79 -6.52
C PRO A 254 -14.06 -5.93 -7.55
N THR A 255 -14.08 -7.17 -7.07
CA THR A 255 -14.16 -8.33 -7.96
C THR A 255 -15.45 -8.31 -8.77
N GLY A 256 -15.36 -8.67 -10.06
CA GLY A 256 -16.46 -8.53 -11.02
C GLY A 256 -16.37 -7.24 -11.85
N THR A 257 -15.43 -6.34 -11.58
CA THR A 257 -15.14 -5.19 -12.47
C THR A 257 -14.81 -5.70 -13.87
N PRO A 258 -15.41 -5.14 -14.95
CA PRO A 258 -15.15 -5.59 -16.32
C PRO A 258 -13.67 -5.57 -16.68
N GLU A 259 -13.20 -6.61 -17.35
CA GLU A 259 -11.79 -6.77 -17.71
C GLU A 259 -11.27 -5.58 -18.53
N ALA A 260 -12.07 -5.06 -19.46
CA ALA A 260 -11.74 -3.88 -20.25
C ALA A 260 -11.47 -2.63 -19.40
N VAL A 261 -12.12 -2.50 -18.23
CA VAL A 261 -11.87 -1.41 -17.27
C VAL A 261 -10.55 -1.64 -16.53
N ILE A 262 -10.31 -2.88 -16.09
CA ILE A 262 -9.07 -3.27 -15.41
C ILE A 262 -7.88 -3.06 -16.35
N ASP A 263 -7.99 -3.49 -17.60
CA ASP A 263 -6.93 -3.34 -18.62
C ASP A 263 -6.64 -1.88 -18.92
N LYS A 264 -7.71 -1.05 -19.04
CA LYS A 264 -7.56 0.38 -19.27
C LYS A 264 -6.82 1.06 -18.12
N LEU A 265 -7.21 0.77 -16.87
CA LEU A 265 -6.54 1.28 -15.68
C LEU A 265 -5.09 0.79 -15.61
N ASN A 266 -4.85 -0.51 -15.81
CA ASN A 266 -3.52 -1.10 -15.77
C ASN A 266 -2.60 -0.48 -16.83
N ALA A 267 -3.04 -0.40 -18.09
CA ALA A 267 -2.26 0.18 -19.19
C ALA A 267 -1.88 1.63 -18.86
N THR A 268 -2.85 2.44 -18.41
CA THR A 268 -2.60 3.84 -18.05
C THR A 268 -1.62 3.97 -16.88
N LEU A 269 -1.77 3.13 -15.83
CA LEU A 269 -0.84 3.10 -14.72
C LEU A 269 0.56 2.66 -15.13
N GLN A 270 0.70 1.69 -16.04
CA GLN A 270 2.02 1.29 -16.57
C GLN A 270 2.73 2.44 -17.28
N GLU A 271 2.00 3.26 -18.03
CA GLU A 271 2.58 4.48 -18.64
C GLU A 271 3.02 5.48 -17.57
N ILE A 272 2.17 5.72 -16.54
CA ILE A 272 2.45 6.66 -15.46
C ILE A 272 3.72 6.25 -14.70
N VAL A 273 3.81 5.00 -14.26
CA VAL A 273 4.95 4.53 -13.46
C VAL A 273 6.21 4.26 -14.30
N SER A 274 6.11 4.38 -15.62
CA SER A 274 7.25 4.32 -16.54
C SER A 274 7.72 5.71 -16.97
N ASP A 275 7.07 6.78 -16.50
CA ASP A 275 7.48 8.15 -16.76
C ASP A 275 8.84 8.43 -16.12
N PRO A 276 9.87 8.85 -16.88
CA PRO A 276 11.21 9.10 -16.35
C PRO A 276 11.24 10.17 -15.25
N ALA A 277 10.37 11.20 -15.33
CA ALA A 277 10.30 12.25 -14.31
C ALA A 277 9.74 11.70 -12.99
N LEU A 278 8.70 10.86 -13.06
CA LEU A 278 8.15 10.20 -11.89
C LEU A 278 9.16 9.22 -11.26
N ILE A 279 9.82 8.40 -12.08
CA ILE A 279 10.85 7.45 -11.63
C ILE A 279 11.98 8.20 -10.90
N LYS A 280 12.45 9.31 -11.47
CA LYS A 280 13.49 10.16 -10.86
C LYS A 280 13.01 10.70 -9.51
N SER A 281 11.83 11.30 -9.46
CA SER A 281 11.25 11.85 -8.22
C SER A 281 11.07 10.77 -7.14
N TRP A 282 10.64 9.57 -7.53
CA TRP A 282 10.51 8.45 -6.59
C TRP A 282 11.86 7.94 -6.10
N ALA A 283 12.86 7.84 -7.00
CA ALA A 283 14.20 7.41 -6.62
C ALA A 283 14.85 8.34 -5.59
N GLU A 284 14.62 9.66 -5.68
CA GLU A 284 15.08 10.66 -4.71
C GLU A 284 14.53 10.42 -3.29
N THR A 285 13.53 9.58 -3.15
CA THR A 285 12.88 9.24 -1.87
C THR A 285 12.92 7.75 -1.55
N GLY A 286 13.74 6.98 -2.27
CA GLY A 286 13.90 5.55 -2.07
C GLY A 286 12.70 4.70 -2.51
N VAL A 287 11.77 5.27 -3.26
CA VAL A 287 10.63 4.54 -3.84
C VAL A 287 11.01 3.98 -5.21
N THR A 288 10.73 2.71 -5.43
CA THR A 288 11.05 2.01 -6.67
C THR A 288 9.76 1.44 -7.28
N PRO A 289 9.44 1.75 -8.56
CA PRO A 289 8.35 1.06 -9.23
C PRO A 289 8.68 -0.42 -9.43
N TYR A 290 7.67 -1.30 -9.34
CA TYR A 290 7.88 -2.71 -9.67
C TYR A 290 8.40 -2.89 -11.09
N ALA A 291 9.14 -3.96 -11.36
CA ALA A 291 9.55 -4.35 -12.71
C ALA A 291 8.31 -4.62 -13.60
N LYS A 292 8.43 -4.37 -14.90
CA LYS A 292 7.30 -4.38 -15.83
C LYS A 292 6.51 -5.70 -15.83
N ASP A 293 7.20 -6.83 -15.70
CA ASP A 293 6.59 -8.17 -15.61
C ASP A 293 5.75 -8.37 -14.34
N LYS A 294 5.99 -7.60 -13.28
CA LYS A 294 5.25 -7.61 -12.01
C LYS A 294 4.03 -6.68 -11.98
N ARG A 295 3.85 -5.85 -13.01
CA ARG A 295 2.81 -4.81 -13.05
C ARG A 295 1.51 -5.26 -13.72
N THR A 296 1.34 -6.55 -14.04
CA THR A 296 0.10 -7.08 -14.64
C THR A 296 -0.91 -7.48 -13.57
N PRO A 297 -2.23 -7.48 -13.87
CA PRO A 297 -3.25 -7.96 -12.93
C PRO A 297 -3.02 -9.41 -12.49
N ALA A 298 -2.53 -10.28 -13.39
CA ALA A 298 -2.21 -11.67 -13.08
C ALA A 298 -1.03 -11.78 -12.10
N ALA A 299 0.06 -11.04 -12.34
CA ALA A 299 1.18 -10.96 -11.41
C ALA A 299 0.73 -10.38 -10.06
N GLY A 300 -0.14 -9.38 -10.07
CA GLY A 300 -0.72 -8.79 -8.87
C GLY A 300 -1.48 -9.79 -8.02
N ARG A 301 -2.31 -10.65 -8.62
CA ARG A 301 -3.01 -11.73 -7.90
C ARG A 301 -2.02 -12.73 -7.27
N ALA A 302 -1.00 -13.14 -8.01
CA ALA A 302 0.02 -14.05 -7.50
C ALA A 302 0.80 -13.42 -6.34
N MET A 303 1.17 -12.14 -6.45
CA MET A 303 1.85 -11.39 -5.39
C MET A 303 0.98 -11.24 -4.15
N LEU A 304 -0.29 -10.84 -4.29
CA LEU A 304 -1.21 -10.71 -3.16
C LEU A 304 -1.32 -12.02 -2.38
N LYS A 305 -1.51 -13.15 -3.07
CA LYS A 305 -1.58 -14.48 -2.45
C LYS A 305 -0.29 -14.84 -1.71
N SER A 306 0.86 -14.56 -2.29
CA SER A 306 2.17 -14.78 -1.67
C SER A 306 2.36 -13.91 -0.42
N GLU A 307 1.99 -12.64 -0.49
CA GLU A 307 2.07 -11.71 0.65
C GLU A 307 1.12 -12.11 1.79
N ILE A 308 -0.11 -12.53 1.48
CA ILE A 308 -1.04 -13.06 2.49
C ILE A 308 -0.45 -14.27 3.20
N ALA A 309 0.12 -15.22 2.46
CA ALA A 309 0.74 -16.41 3.05
C ALA A 309 1.93 -16.02 3.95
N ARG A 310 2.83 -15.17 3.46
CA ARG A 310 4.02 -14.69 4.17
C ARG A 310 3.64 -13.96 5.47
N TRP A 311 2.81 -12.94 5.37
CA TRP A 311 2.45 -12.12 6.53
C TRP A 311 1.52 -12.84 7.50
N GLY A 312 0.69 -13.75 7.00
CA GLY A 312 -0.06 -14.67 7.83
C GLY A 312 0.85 -15.53 8.72
N GLN A 313 1.97 -16.03 8.18
CA GLN A 313 2.96 -16.77 8.97
C GLN A 313 3.63 -15.87 10.02
N VAL A 314 4.06 -14.65 9.62
CA VAL A 314 4.67 -13.68 10.54
C VAL A 314 3.73 -13.34 11.71
N VAL A 315 2.45 -13.09 11.43
CA VAL A 315 1.45 -12.79 12.46
C VAL A 315 1.31 -13.93 13.46
N ARG A 316 1.23 -15.17 12.97
CA ARG A 316 1.11 -16.37 13.84
C ARG A 316 2.36 -16.59 14.68
N ASP A 317 3.54 -16.59 14.05
CA ASP A 317 4.82 -16.89 14.72
C ASP A 317 5.14 -15.86 15.82
N ASN A 318 4.77 -14.60 15.60
CA ASN A 318 5.00 -13.51 16.56
C ASN A 318 3.81 -13.28 17.50
N LYS A 319 2.75 -14.10 17.41
CA LYS A 319 1.53 -13.96 18.23
C LYS A 319 0.98 -12.53 18.22
N ILE A 320 1.03 -11.89 17.03
CA ILE A 320 0.53 -10.52 16.88
C ILE A 320 -0.99 -10.57 16.96
N GLU A 321 -1.54 -9.94 17.98
CA GLU A 321 -2.98 -9.88 18.18
C GLU A 321 -3.57 -8.71 17.42
N GLY A 322 -4.61 -8.97 16.65
CA GLY A 322 -5.42 -7.95 16.01
C GLY A 322 -6.30 -7.22 17.03
N PRO A 323 -6.90 -6.10 16.66
CA PRO A 323 -7.92 -5.46 17.49
C PRO A 323 -9.07 -6.45 17.74
N MET A 324 -9.53 -6.49 18.99
CA MET A 324 -10.71 -7.27 19.40
C MET A 324 -11.98 -6.69 18.79
#